data_eab554cb5be32635a8a386aefbec7058
#
_entry.id   eab554cb5be32635a8a386aefbec7058
#
_cell.length_a   1.000
_cell.length_b   1.000
_cell.length_c   1.000
_cell.angle_alpha   90.00
_cell.angle_beta   90.00
_cell.angle_gamma   90.00
#
_symmetry.space_group_name_H-M   'P 1'
#
loop_
_entity.id
_entity.type
_entity.pdbx_description
1 polymer ?
#
loop_
_entity_poly.entity_id
_entity_poly.type
_entity_poly.pdbx_seq_one_letter_code
_entity_poly.pdbx_strand_id
1 'polypeptide(L)'
;MSALPSADVSLAPAFSSLVASRSASVVDISTLRIGRDESPEDIELEIAPERDFADRLAWPMRANVRVSQIRDLASGVIVSADGLILTSAHVVAHIDEVQVRLDDGRRFTARVVGADKRTDVGLLKIDATALPVAAIGDSSRLAPGDWVAAISAPFGFHGSVTAGVVSAVDRILAGGGDVPFIQTDVAINPGSSGSPLFDSRGEVIGINSMIYSGSGGYMGLSFAVPINLAMRIATQLRAGGTVRRAHLGVEFQEMTPALAQSFALPKASGALVVRVDAGSPAHAAGLVQGDIVTAFDGIPVSRLTDLLQQVGERVPGDRSRMEVWRRGAQRTVWVTPSEERTAKAAFPPAAAPEWNDGLGLSLGEVSAAQKAQLRLDSGLLVREATGLARSEGIRAGDFIVAVNDLRVDRVEQFKQALSRLPAGRSVALLVMRDMRLAYVAVWLPEQRPTGRASFLRAPTPTRAP
;
A
#
# COMPACT_ATOMS: atom_id res chain seq x y z
N MET A 1 -6.21 50.19 25.53
CA MET A 1 -5.41 48.95 25.48
C MET A 1 -6.37 47.79 25.58
N SER A 2 -6.69 47.18 24.43
CA SER A 2 -7.59 46.02 24.38
C SER A 2 -6.75 44.78 24.63
N ALA A 3 -7.05 44.02 25.70
CA ALA A 3 -6.40 42.74 25.98
C ALA A 3 -6.76 41.76 24.87
N LEU A 4 -5.76 41.21 24.23
CA LEU A 4 -5.91 40.05 23.33
C LEU A 4 -6.50 38.89 24.13
N PRO A 5 -7.47 38.14 23.59
CA PRO A 5 -7.95 36.94 24.26
C PRO A 5 -6.78 35.98 24.41
N SER A 6 -6.56 35.50 25.64
CA SER A 6 -5.65 34.41 25.93
C SER A 6 -6.14 33.20 25.14
N ALA A 7 -5.44 32.86 24.03
CA ALA A 7 -5.62 31.58 23.39
C ALA A 7 -5.27 30.53 24.44
N ASP A 8 -6.21 29.67 24.80
CA ASP A 8 -5.92 28.41 25.49
C ASP A 8 -4.90 27.67 24.66
N VAL A 9 -3.65 27.76 25.05
CA VAL A 9 -2.57 26.91 24.49
C VAL A 9 -2.88 25.52 25.01
N SER A 10 -3.59 24.75 24.21
CA SER A 10 -3.77 23.32 24.44
C SER A 10 -2.37 22.71 24.44
N LEU A 11 -1.80 22.52 25.63
CA LEU A 11 -0.58 21.77 25.84
C LEU A 11 -0.77 20.37 25.22
N ALA A 12 0.30 19.80 24.64
CA ALA A 12 0.29 18.43 24.13
C ALA A 12 -0.38 17.49 25.15
N PRO A 13 -1.25 16.54 24.73
CA PRO A 13 -1.98 15.70 25.65
C PRO A 13 -1.03 14.92 26.55
N ALA A 14 -1.31 14.90 27.86
CA ALA A 14 -0.54 14.07 28.79
C ALA A 14 -0.96 12.62 28.61
N PHE A 15 -0.18 11.83 27.85
CA PHE A 15 -0.47 10.41 27.61
C PHE A 15 -0.33 9.52 28.87
N SER A 16 0.19 10.02 29.97
CA SER A 16 0.36 9.26 31.21
C SER A 16 -0.95 8.68 31.78
N SER A 17 -2.02 9.47 31.78
CA SER A 17 -3.36 9.01 32.19
C SER A 17 -3.95 7.97 31.22
N LEU A 18 -3.74 8.17 29.93
CA LEU A 18 -4.12 7.21 28.89
C LEU A 18 -3.40 5.87 29.12
N VAL A 19 -2.08 5.90 29.28
CA VAL A 19 -1.27 4.70 29.53
C VAL A 19 -1.77 3.97 30.77
N ALA A 20 -1.93 4.66 31.89
CA ALA A 20 -2.41 4.06 33.13
C ALA A 20 -3.78 3.36 32.98
N SER A 21 -4.65 3.86 32.11
CA SER A 21 -6.01 3.31 31.90
C SER A 21 -6.09 2.24 30.78
N ARG A 22 -5.13 2.18 29.86
CA ARG A 22 -5.20 1.37 28.64
C ARG A 22 -4.16 0.25 28.56
N SER A 23 -3.05 0.31 29.31
CA SER A 23 -2.01 -0.72 29.30
C SER A 23 -2.55 -2.13 29.54
N ALA A 24 -3.52 -2.28 30.43
CA ALA A 24 -4.12 -3.57 30.75
C ALA A 24 -4.78 -4.26 29.53
N SER A 25 -5.17 -3.51 28.49
CA SER A 25 -5.74 -4.06 27.26
C SER A 25 -4.69 -4.43 26.20
N VAL A 26 -3.41 -4.09 26.44
CA VAL A 26 -2.30 -4.41 25.54
C VAL A 26 -1.60 -5.67 26.00
N VAL A 27 -1.17 -6.50 25.07
CA VAL A 27 -0.51 -7.77 25.37
C VAL A 27 0.80 -7.88 24.61
N ASP A 28 1.76 -8.58 25.24
CA ASP A 28 2.97 -9.03 24.55
C ASP A 28 2.71 -10.37 23.90
N ILE A 29 3.21 -10.53 22.70
CA ILE A 29 3.13 -11.77 21.93
C ILE A 29 4.54 -12.28 21.68
N SER A 30 4.78 -13.55 21.94
CA SER A 30 5.97 -14.25 21.51
C SER A 30 5.59 -15.47 20.68
N THR A 31 6.22 -15.63 19.54
CA THR A 31 5.98 -16.75 18.63
C THR A 31 7.18 -17.67 18.59
N LEU A 32 6.93 -18.94 18.35
CA LEU A 32 7.95 -19.96 18.19
C LEU A 32 7.78 -20.62 16.82
N ARG A 33 8.83 -20.59 16.01
CA ARG A 33 8.95 -21.37 14.78
C ARG A 33 10.00 -22.46 14.97
N ILE A 34 9.64 -23.70 14.70
CA ILE A 34 10.55 -24.85 14.71
C ILE A 34 10.97 -25.08 13.26
N GLY A 35 12.23 -24.73 12.92
CA GLY A 35 12.76 -24.87 11.55
C GLY A 35 12.76 -26.34 11.11
N ARG A 36 11.91 -26.67 10.13
CA ARG A 36 12.05 -27.88 9.31
C ARG A 36 12.85 -27.44 8.09
N ASP A 37 14.05 -28.03 7.92
CA ASP A 37 14.99 -27.80 6.81
C ASP A 37 14.36 -27.15 5.56
N GLU A 38 14.54 -25.84 5.40
CA GLU A 38 14.41 -25.13 4.13
C GLU A 38 15.76 -24.44 3.87
N SER A 39 16.19 -24.49 2.62
CA SER A 39 17.52 -24.18 2.10
C SER A 39 18.13 -22.83 2.55
N PRO A 40 19.48 -22.67 2.49
CA PRO A 40 20.23 -21.59 3.12
C PRO A 40 20.12 -20.20 2.44
N GLU A 41 19.12 -19.95 1.59
CA GLU A 41 19.02 -18.71 0.79
C GLU A 41 18.17 -17.61 1.41
N ASP A 42 17.51 -17.85 2.56
CA ASP A 42 16.66 -16.87 3.24
C ASP A 42 17.25 -16.41 4.60
N ILE A 43 18.56 -16.25 4.69
CA ILE A 43 19.19 -15.66 5.90
C ILE A 43 19.13 -14.12 5.77
N GLU A 44 17.99 -13.54 6.10
CA GLU A 44 17.91 -12.15 6.52
C GLU A 44 18.56 -12.02 7.90
N LEU A 45 19.44 -11.02 8.07
CA LEU A 45 20.25 -10.80 9.27
C LEU A 45 19.34 -10.65 10.51
N GLU A 46 19.12 -11.70 11.25
CA GLU A 46 18.54 -11.64 12.60
C GLU A 46 19.58 -11.16 13.60
N ILE A 47 19.33 -10.03 14.23
CA ILE A 47 20.04 -9.59 15.43
C ILE A 47 19.57 -10.49 16.56
N ALA A 48 20.36 -11.50 16.92
CA ALA A 48 20.08 -12.36 18.04
C ALA A 48 20.05 -11.54 19.35
N PRO A 49 19.08 -11.76 20.26
CA PRO A 49 19.08 -11.13 21.56
C PRO A 49 20.34 -11.55 22.35
N GLU A 50 20.93 -10.58 23.03
CA GLU A 50 22.17 -10.75 23.82
C GLU A 50 22.09 -11.97 24.73
N ARG A 51 22.95 -12.95 24.47
CA ARG A 51 23.21 -14.05 25.40
C ARG A 51 24.12 -13.55 26.50
N ASP A 52 23.80 -13.91 27.73
CA ASP A 52 24.54 -13.62 28.93
C ASP A 52 26.01 -14.03 28.76
N PHE A 53 26.94 -13.20 29.26
CA PHE A 53 28.38 -13.34 29.10
C PHE A 53 28.93 -14.65 29.72
N ALA A 54 28.16 -15.29 30.63
CA ALA A 54 28.49 -16.55 31.30
C ALA A 54 28.45 -17.79 30.37
N ASP A 55 27.67 -17.75 29.27
CA ASP A 55 27.52 -18.93 28.39
C ASP A 55 28.64 -19.08 27.34
N ARG A 56 29.58 -18.14 27.29
CA ARG A 56 30.71 -18.17 26.33
C ARG A 56 31.88 -19.08 26.72
N LEU A 57 31.89 -19.64 27.89
CA LEU A 57 33.04 -20.40 28.43
C LEU A 57 32.87 -21.93 28.50
N ALA A 58 31.73 -22.49 28.07
CA ALA A 58 31.49 -23.94 28.09
C ALA A 58 31.23 -24.51 26.70
N TRP A 59 32.28 -24.85 25.95
CA TRP A 59 32.16 -25.67 24.76
C TRP A 59 32.66 -27.09 25.06
N PRO A 60 31.86 -28.14 24.80
CA PRO A 60 32.39 -29.23 23.98
C PRO A 60 31.46 -29.64 22.83
N MET A 61 32.07 -29.88 21.67
CA MET A 61 31.45 -30.40 20.46
C MET A 61 30.64 -31.66 20.70
N ARG A 62 29.35 -31.63 20.42
CA ARG A 62 28.56 -32.80 20.01
C ARG A 62 27.71 -32.38 18.82
N ALA A 63 27.81 -33.13 17.73
CA ALA A 63 26.94 -33.03 16.57
C ALA A 63 25.50 -33.35 17.01
N ASN A 64 24.67 -32.34 17.12
CA ASN A 64 23.24 -32.46 17.27
C ASN A 64 22.56 -31.67 16.19
N VAL A 65 21.58 -32.27 15.56
CA VAL A 65 20.62 -31.64 14.65
C VAL A 65 20.18 -30.32 15.28
N ARG A 66 20.59 -29.20 14.69
CA ARG A 66 20.17 -27.87 15.14
C ARG A 66 18.72 -27.67 14.72
N VAL A 67 17.81 -27.92 15.63
CA VAL A 67 16.47 -27.32 15.58
C VAL A 67 16.67 -25.85 15.93
N SER A 68 16.73 -24.99 14.93
CA SER A 68 16.77 -23.54 15.17
C SER A 68 15.39 -23.12 15.66
N GLN A 69 15.28 -22.74 16.93
CA GLN A 69 14.09 -22.11 17.48
C GLN A 69 14.20 -20.62 17.24
N ILE A 70 13.39 -20.08 16.33
CA ILE A 70 13.28 -18.65 16.11
C ILE A 70 12.13 -18.17 16.99
N ARG A 71 12.40 -17.17 17.83
CA ARG A 71 11.39 -16.50 18.65
C ARG A 71 11.25 -15.07 18.20
N ASP A 72 10.10 -14.74 17.61
CA ASP A 72 9.74 -13.39 17.29
C ASP A 72 8.92 -12.76 18.40
N LEU A 73 9.13 -11.46 18.63
CA LEU A 73 8.38 -10.67 19.59
C LEU A 73 7.44 -9.74 18.85
N ALA A 74 6.25 -9.53 19.41
CA ALA A 74 5.23 -8.65 18.88
C ALA A 74 4.30 -8.17 19.99
N SER A 75 3.33 -7.35 19.62
CA SER A 75 2.30 -6.86 20.53
C SER A 75 0.90 -7.14 19.97
N GLY A 76 -0.11 -6.98 20.82
CA GLY A 76 -1.51 -7.11 20.43
C GLY A 76 -2.42 -6.32 21.33
N VAL A 77 -3.70 -6.29 20.98
CA VAL A 77 -4.75 -5.60 21.76
C VAL A 77 -5.96 -6.51 21.98
N ILE A 78 -6.44 -6.57 23.22
CA ILE A 78 -7.61 -7.34 23.61
C ILE A 78 -8.87 -6.61 23.12
N VAL A 79 -9.64 -7.28 22.24
CA VAL A 79 -10.87 -6.73 21.65
C VAL A 79 -12.15 -7.41 22.13
N SER A 80 -12.04 -8.43 22.98
CA SER A 80 -13.20 -9.03 23.63
C SER A 80 -12.85 -9.59 25.01
N ALA A 81 -13.83 -9.56 25.92
CA ALA A 81 -13.65 -10.03 27.29
C ALA A 81 -13.45 -11.55 27.39
N ASP A 82 -13.78 -12.30 26.36
CA ASP A 82 -13.58 -13.74 26.24
C ASP A 82 -12.23 -14.13 25.61
N GLY A 83 -11.36 -13.15 25.28
CA GLY A 83 -9.97 -13.42 24.89
C GLY A 83 -9.65 -13.34 23.40
N LEU A 84 -10.41 -12.60 22.60
CA LEU A 84 -9.98 -12.25 21.24
C LEU A 84 -8.97 -11.11 21.29
N ILE A 85 -7.88 -11.27 20.52
CA ILE A 85 -6.77 -10.32 20.44
C ILE A 85 -6.47 -10.02 18.97
N LEU A 86 -6.41 -8.74 18.63
CA LEU A 86 -5.89 -8.27 17.34
C LEU A 86 -4.38 -8.14 17.40
N THR A 87 -3.71 -8.51 16.32
CA THR A 87 -2.28 -8.33 16.07
C THR A 87 -2.01 -8.22 14.57
N SER A 88 -0.75 -8.15 14.16
CA SER A 88 -0.36 -8.21 12.75
C SER A 88 -0.36 -9.64 12.21
N ALA A 89 -0.77 -9.82 10.94
CA ALA A 89 -0.82 -11.14 10.31
C ALA A 89 0.56 -11.76 10.12
N HIS A 90 1.58 -10.96 9.78
CA HIS A 90 2.95 -11.44 9.60
C HIS A 90 3.52 -12.04 10.88
N VAL A 91 3.09 -11.58 12.07
CA VAL A 91 3.50 -12.12 13.39
C VAL A 91 3.03 -13.56 13.58
N VAL A 92 1.86 -13.90 13.03
CA VAL A 92 1.20 -15.20 13.27
C VAL A 92 1.24 -16.13 12.04
N ALA A 93 1.97 -15.74 11.00
CA ALA A 93 2.11 -16.52 9.78
C ALA A 93 3.19 -17.60 9.94
N HIS A 94 2.87 -18.86 9.59
CA HIS A 94 3.81 -19.99 9.56
C HIS A 94 4.53 -20.25 10.90
N ILE A 95 3.82 -20.14 12.03
CA ILE A 95 4.33 -20.39 13.38
C ILE A 95 3.74 -21.66 13.96
N ASP A 96 4.50 -22.31 14.85
CA ASP A 96 4.08 -23.53 15.53
C ASP A 96 3.40 -23.24 16.87
N GLU A 97 3.81 -22.17 17.57
CA GLU A 97 3.23 -21.79 18.87
C GLU A 97 3.18 -20.29 19.05
N VAL A 98 2.11 -19.79 19.67
CA VAL A 98 1.92 -18.39 20.08
C VAL A 98 1.71 -18.34 21.58
N GLN A 99 2.54 -17.58 22.28
CA GLN A 99 2.38 -17.26 23.69
C GLN A 99 1.96 -15.79 23.84
N VAL A 100 0.95 -15.54 24.65
CA VAL A 100 0.45 -14.20 24.99
C VAL A 100 0.71 -13.94 26.46
N ARG A 101 1.34 -12.80 26.77
CA ARG A 101 1.51 -12.29 28.14
C ARG A 101 0.65 -11.06 28.35
N LEU A 102 -0.18 -11.08 29.37
CA LEU A 102 -0.98 -9.92 29.80
C LEU A 102 -0.14 -8.96 30.64
N ASP A 103 -0.63 -7.73 30.77
CA ASP A 103 -0.02 -6.67 31.59
C ASP A 103 0.18 -7.09 33.07
N ASP A 104 -0.74 -7.89 33.63
CA ASP A 104 -0.66 -8.44 34.97
C ASP A 104 0.32 -9.63 35.11
N GLY A 105 1.02 -10.00 34.04
CA GLY A 105 2.01 -11.07 34.00
C GLY A 105 1.47 -12.47 33.69
N ARG A 106 0.14 -12.68 33.65
CA ARG A 106 -0.44 -13.98 33.26
C ARG A 106 -0.04 -14.33 31.83
N ARG A 107 0.20 -15.61 31.56
CA ARG A 107 0.60 -16.15 30.27
C ARG A 107 -0.39 -17.19 29.79
N PHE A 108 -0.66 -17.14 28.46
CA PHE A 108 -1.59 -18.05 27.80
C PHE A 108 -1.02 -18.52 26.48
N THR A 109 -1.21 -19.80 26.15
CA THR A 109 -1.05 -20.25 24.76
C THR A 109 -2.25 -19.77 23.97
N ALA A 110 -1.99 -19.09 22.86
CA ALA A 110 -3.03 -18.55 22.00
C ALA A 110 -3.22 -19.44 20.77
N ARG A 111 -4.47 -19.58 20.35
CA ARG A 111 -4.83 -20.20 19.09
C ARG A 111 -5.00 -19.12 18.03
N VAL A 112 -4.40 -19.31 16.86
CA VAL A 112 -4.64 -18.45 15.69
C VAL A 112 -6.05 -18.74 15.16
N VAL A 113 -6.93 -17.75 15.24
CA VAL A 113 -8.28 -17.83 14.67
C VAL A 113 -8.24 -17.68 13.15
N GLY A 114 -7.39 -16.77 12.67
CA GLY A 114 -7.11 -16.54 11.28
C GLY A 114 -6.16 -15.36 11.10
N ALA A 115 -5.62 -15.22 9.89
CA ALA A 115 -4.73 -14.13 9.51
C ALA A 115 -4.98 -13.73 8.06
N ASP A 116 -5.05 -12.43 7.82
CA ASP A 116 -5.21 -11.85 6.51
C ASP A 116 -3.94 -11.13 6.08
N LYS A 117 -3.14 -11.79 5.27
CA LYS A 117 -1.84 -11.29 4.81
C LYS A 117 -1.94 -9.97 4.02
N ARG A 118 -3.04 -9.73 3.32
CA ARG A 118 -3.20 -8.53 2.47
C ARG A 118 -3.37 -7.25 3.30
N THR A 119 -4.15 -7.32 4.39
CA THR A 119 -4.35 -6.19 5.30
C THR A 119 -3.40 -6.20 6.48
N ASP A 120 -2.59 -7.25 6.62
CA ASP A 120 -1.73 -7.50 7.77
C ASP A 120 -2.49 -7.54 9.11
N VAL A 121 -3.69 -8.12 9.13
CA VAL A 121 -4.49 -8.29 10.35
C VAL A 121 -4.53 -9.75 10.76
N GLY A 122 -4.09 -10.03 11.99
CA GLY A 122 -4.18 -11.33 12.66
C GLY A 122 -5.18 -11.31 13.81
N LEU A 123 -5.87 -12.43 14.02
CA LEU A 123 -6.79 -12.64 15.14
C LEU A 123 -6.39 -13.87 15.94
N LEU A 124 -6.13 -13.66 17.22
CA LEU A 124 -5.80 -14.71 18.18
C LEU A 124 -6.95 -14.93 19.16
N LYS A 125 -6.96 -16.08 19.80
CA LYS A 125 -7.87 -16.45 20.90
C LYS A 125 -7.10 -17.10 22.04
N ILE A 126 -7.24 -16.55 23.24
CA ILE A 126 -6.78 -17.15 24.48
C ILE A 126 -7.98 -17.63 25.32
N ASP A 127 -7.77 -18.67 26.11
CA ASP A 127 -8.80 -19.22 26.99
C ASP A 127 -8.77 -18.48 28.33
N ALA A 128 -9.40 -17.28 28.32
CA ALA A 128 -9.53 -16.42 29.49
C ALA A 128 -10.87 -15.68 29.43
N THR A 129 -11.34 -15.21 30.59
CA THR A 129 -12.60 -14.47 30.73
C THR A 129 -12.38 -13.21 31.54
N ALA A 130 -13.32 -12.27 31.47
CA ALA A 130 -13.29 -10.98 32.19
C ALA A 130 -12.01 -10.19 31.93
N LEU A 131 -11.50 -10.24 30.69
CA LEU A 131 -10.32 -9.49 30.29
C LEU A 131 -10.64 -7.99 30.09
N PRO A 132 -9.66 -7.11 30.32
CA PRO A 132 -9.79 -5.69 30.02
C PRO A 132 -9.82 -5.48 28.50
N VAL A 133 -10.95 -5.03 27.99
CA VAL A 133 -11.17 -4.78 26.55
C VAL A 133 -10.78 -3.37 26.22
N ALA A 134 -10.05 -3.16 25.12
CA ALA A 134 -9.74 -1.85 24.59
C ALA A 134 -11.01 -1.11 24.08
N ALA A 135 -11.07 0.18 24.32
CA ALA A 135 -12.07 1.03 23.70
C ALA A 135 -11.72 1.20 22.21
N ILE A 136 -12.63 0.80 21.33
CA ILE A 136 -12.47 0.92 19.88
C ILE A 136 -13.00 2.26 19.42
N GLY A 137 -12.15 3.04 18.76
CA GLY A 137 -12.50 4.33 18.19
C GLY A 137 -12.99 4.25 16.74
N ASP A 138 -12.97 5.38 16.06
CA ASP A 138 -13.39 5.51 14.67
C ASP A 138 -12.27 6.14 13.83
N SER A 139 -11.58 5.31 13.04
CA SER A 139 -10.47 5.75 12.19
C SER A 139 -10.89 6.65 11.03
N SER A 140 -12.18 6.72 10.67
CA SER A 140 -12.67 7.62 9.62
C SER A 140 -12.68 9.10 10.02
N ARG A 141 -12.54 9.38 11.31
CA ARG A 141 -12.56 10.74 11.88
C ARG A 141 -11.16 11.36 12.01
N LEU A 142 -10.12 10.59 11.72
CA LEU A 142 -8.74 11.06 11.86
C LEU A 142 -8.38 12.11 10.81
N ALA A 143 -7.58 13.07 11.25
CA ALA A 143 -7.01 14.10 10.40
C ALA A 143 -5.49 14.21 10.63
N PRO A 144 -4.72 14.62 9.62
CA PRO A 144 -3.30 14.97 9.81
C PRO A 144 -3.14 16.03 10.91
N GLY A 145 -2.21 15.80 11.84
CA GLY A 145 -1.97 16.62 13.02
C GLY A 145 -2.62 16.11 14.31
N ASP A 146 -3.54 15.14 14.25
CA ASP A 146 -4.12 14.52 15.45
C ASP A 146 -3.03 13.81 16.26
N TRP A 147 -3.04 14.02 17.58
CA TRP A 147 -2.13 13.36 18.51
C TRP A 147 -2.47 11.89 18.68
N VAL A 148 -1.45 11.05 18.62
CA VAL A 148 -1.58 9.58 18.74
C VAL A 148 -0.43 9.00 19.56
N ALA A 149 -0.69 7.84 20.19
CA ALA A 149 0.31 7.10 20.95
C ALA A 149 0.19 5.60 20.73
N ALA A 150 1.30 4.88 20.79
CA ALA A 150 1.34 3.43 20.82
C ALA A 150 1.82 2.95 22.18
N ILE A 151 1.24 1.85 22.67
CA ILE A 151 1.71 1.08 23.81
C ILE A 151 2.12 -0.30 23.26
N SER A 152 3.37 -0.71 23.47
CA SER A 152 3.93 -1.91 22.84
C SER A 152 5.07 -2.53 23.66
N ALA A 153 5.67 -3.59 23.13
CA ALA A 153 6.84 -4.25 23.73
C ALA A 153 8.03 -4.31 22.76
N PRO A 154 8.58 -3.14 22.32
CA PRO A 154 9.73 -3.14 21.42
C PRO A 154 10.92 -3.87 22.07
N PHE A 155 11.55 -4.76 21.30
CA PHE A 155 12.68 -5.59 21.79
C PHE A 155 12.40 -6.35 23.09
N GLY A 156 11.11 -6.58 23.43
CA GLY A 156 10.68 -7.23 24.67
C GLY A 156 10.58 -6.29 25.89
N PHE A 157 10.78 -4.99 25.73
CA PHE A 157 10.56 -3.99 26.78
C PHE A 157 9.06 -3.70 26.94
N HIS A 158 8.42 -4.47 27.84
CA HIS A 158 6.99 -4.38 28.13
C HIS A 158 6.54 -2.97 28.51
N GLY A 159 5.35 -2.57 28.04
CA GLY A 159 4.72 -1.32 28.42
C GLY A 159 5.43 -0.06 27.89
N SER A 160 6.24 -0.20 26.85
CA SER A 160 6.89 0.95 26.21
C SER A 160 5.86 1.82 25.49
N VAL A 161 5.97 3.13 25.70
CA VAL A 161 5.06 4.13 25.09
C VAL A 161 5.84 5.01 24.13
N THR A 162 5.29 5.16 22.93
CA THR A 162 5.76 6.14 21.93
C THR A 162 4.58 7.02 21.51
N ALA A 163 4.82 8.30 21.27
CA ALA A 163 3.79 9.24 20.87
C ALA A 163 4.25 10.08 19.68
N GLY A 164 3.29 10.58 18.93
CA GLY A 164 3.50 11.40 17.76
C GLY A 164 2.19 11.94 17.22
N VAL A 165 2.14 12.22 15.92
CA VAL A 165 0.94 12.73 15.25
C VAL A 165 0.61 11.89 14.02
N VAL A 166 -0.65 11.93 13.61
CA VAL A 166 -1.07 11.47 12.28
C VAL A 166 -0.40 12.35 11.23
N SER A 167 0.48 11.78 10.42
CA SER A 167 1.15 12.50 9.31
C SER A 167 0.28 12.54 8.05
N ALA A 168 -0.46 11.45 7.80
CA ALA A 168 -1.42 11.34 6.69
C ALA A 168 -2.41 10.20 6.96
N VAL A 169 -3.57 10.27 6.32
CA VAL A 169 -4.55 9.19 6.25
C VAL A 169 -4.63 8.64 4.83
N ASP A 170 -5.18 7.43 4.69
CA ASP A 170 -5.45 6.78 3.40
C ASP A 170 -4.21 6.62 2.48
N ARG A 171 -3.04 6.33 3.07
CA ARG A 171 -1.82 6.06 2.30
C ARG A 171 -1.85 4.68 1.67
N ILE A 172 -1.90 4.63 0.34
CA ILE A 172 -1.67 3.40 -0.43
C ILE A 172 -0.17 3.28 -0.69
N LEU A 173 0.43 2.20 -0.21
CA LEU A 173 1.86 1.94 -0.37
C LEU A 173 2.13 1.12 -1.63
N ALA A 174 3.19 1.46 -2.35
CA ALA A 174 3.64 0.66 -3.49
C ALA A 174 4.01 -0.76 -3.01
N GLY A 175 3.31 -1.77 -3.53
CA GLY A 175 3.46 -3.16 -3.07
C GLY A 175 2.62 -3.56 -1.86
N GLY A 176 2.00 -2.62 -1.15
CA GLY A 176 1.15 -2.87 0.01
C GLY A 176 -0.32 -3.24 -0.30
N GLY A 177 -0.66 -3.48 -1.56
CA GLY A 177 -2.06 -3.71 -1.95
C GLY A 177 -2.92 -2.45 -1.85
N ASP A 178 -4.22 -2.62 -1.61
CA ASP A 178 -5.21 -1.53 -1.55
C ASP A 178 -5.52 -1.10 -0.11
N VAL A 179 -4.59 -1.29 0.83
CA VAL A 179 -4.79 -0.95 2.25
C VAL A 179 -4.58 0.54 2.46
N PRO A 180 -5.58 1.28 2.95
CA PRO A 180 -5.49 2.72 3.22
C PRO A 180 -4.83 2.98 4.59
N PHE A 181 -3.51 2.86 4.67
CA PHE A 181 -2.78 3.00 5.94
C PHE A 181 -2.90 4.42 6.56
N ILE A 182 -2.92 4.44 7.89
CA ILE A 182 -2.65 5.65 8.68
C ILE A 182 -1.12 5.78 8.76
N GLN A 183 -0.57 6.90 8.28
CA GLN A 183 0.83 7.23 8.42
C GLN A 183 1.02 8.09 9.68
N THR A 184 2.03 7.77 10.50
CA THR A 184 2.39 8.52 11.72
C THR A 184 3.90 8.66 11.85
N ASP A 185 4.34 9.54 12.75
CA ASP A 185 5.72 9.62 13.22
C ASP A 185 5.93 8.96 14.60
N VAL A 186 4.97 8.14 15.04
CA VAL A 186 5.12 7.30 16.24
C VAL A 186 6.23 6.28 16.01
N ALA A 187 7.21 6.21 16.90
CA ALA A 187 8.33 5.29 16.75
C ALA A 187 7.89 3.85 16.95
N ILE A 188 8.02 3.04 15.89
CA ILE A 188 7.74 1.61 15.86
C ILE A 188 9.05 0.86 15.61
N ASN A 189 9.30 -0.19 16.38
CA ASN A 189 10.49 -1.02 16.29
C ASN A 189 10.10 -2.50 16.39
N PRO A 190 10.99 -3.46 16.09
CA PRO A 190 10.74 -4.89 16.27
C PRO A 190 10.17 -5.20 17.65
N GLY A 191 9.05 -5.91 17.71
CA GLY A 191 8.24 -6.13 18.92
C GLY A 191 7.03 -5.22 19.05
N SER A 192 6.96 -4.12 18.30
CA SER A 192 5.77 -3.24 18.29
C SER A 192 4.71 -3.63 17.26
N SER A 193 5.01 -4.53 16.31
CA SER A 193 4.04 -5.00 15.31
C SER A 193 2.80 -5.57 15.99
N GLY A 194 1.61 -5.18 15.52
CA GLY A 194 0.33 -5.58 16.08
C GLY A 194 -0.11 -4.78 17.32
N SER A 195 0.69 -3.85 17.81
CA SER A 195 0.30 -2.97 18.93
C SER A 195 -0.81 -2.00 18.51
N PRO A 196 -1.68 -1.61 19.46
CA PRO A 196 -2.68 -0.58 19.21
C PRO A 196 -2.06 0.80 19.05
N LEU A 197 -2.61 1.58 18.12
CA LEU A 197 -2.44 3.02 18.01
C LEU A 197 -3.66 3.69 18.65
N PHE A 198 -3.44 4.49 19.69
CA PHE A 198 -4.48 5.19 20.43
C PHE A 198 -4.58 6.65 20.01
N ASP A 199 -5.78 7.20 20.01
CA ASP A 199 -6.00 8.65 19.96
C ASP A 199 -5.83 9.30 21.35
N SER A 200 -5.97 10.61 21.42
CA SER A 200 -5.87 11.38 22.68
C SER A 200 -6.96 11.05 23.72
N ARG A 201 -8.04 10.34 23.33
CA ARG A 201 -9.11 9.87 24.22
C ARG A 201 -8.85 8.48 24.76
N GLY A 202 -7.80 7.79 24.28
CA GLY A 202 -7.48 6.43 24.61
C GLY A 202 -8.35 5.41 23.89
N GLU A 203 -8.88 5.76 22.73
CA GLU A 203 -9.58 4.83 21.84
C GLU A 203 -8.60 4.31 20.80
N VAL A 204 -8.67 3.00 20.49
CA VAL A 204 -7.83 2.39 19.47
C VAL A 204 -8.32 2.84 18.11
N ILE A 205 -7.45 3.49 17.32
CA ILE A 205 -7.76 4.01 15.98
C ILE A 205 -6.97 3.30 14.88
N GLY A 206 -6.03 2.44 15.25
CA GLY A 206 -5.26 1.64 14.29
C GLY A 206 -4.48 0.51 14.96
N ILE A 207 -3.98 -0.41 14.12
CA ILE A 207 -3.06 -1.47 14.51
C ILE A 207 -1.73 -1.23 13.79
N ASN A 208 -0.67 -1.01 14.55
CA ASN A 208 0.67 -0.76 13.99
C ASN A 208 1.17 -1.99 13.24
N SER A 209 1.59 -1.82 12.01
CA SER A 209 1.94 -2.91 11.09
C SER A 209 3.40 -2.85 10.68
N MET A 210 3.83 -1.75 10.08
CA MET A 210 5.15 -1.66 9.46
C MET A 210 5.75 -0.25 9.54
N ILE A 211 7.06 -0.17 9.26
CA ILE A 211 7.79 1.07 9.02
C ILE A 211 8.27 1.14 7.57
N TYR A 212 8.43 2.34 7.05
CA TYR A 212 9.23 2.54 5.84
C TYR A 212 10.69 2.71 6.26
N SER A 213 11.55 1.80 5.82
CA SER A 213 12.95 1.82 6.21
C SER A 213 13.86 1.40 5.07
N GLY A 214 14.95 2.13 4.87
CA GLY A 214 16.04 1.75 3.98
C GLY A 214 17.18 1.02 4.70
N SER A 215 17.18 1.01 6.04
CA SER A 215 18.23 0.44 6.89
C SER A 215 17.73 -0.60 7.91
N GLY A 216 16.42 -0.90 7.91
CA GLY A 216 15.76 -1.79 8.88
C GLY A 216 15.34 -1.08 10.19
N GLY A 217 15.80 0.14 10.47
CA GLY A 217 15.43 0.93 11.64
C GLY A 217 14.36 1.98 11.36
N TYR A 218 13.72 2.49 12.42
CA TYR A 218 12.76 3.57 12.35
C TYR A 218 13.37 4.86 11.79
N MET A 219 12.72 5.46 10.77
CA MET A 219 13.17 6.67 10.08
C MET A 219 12.09 7.77 10.02
N GLY A 220 11.19 7.83 11.00
CA GLY A 220 10.12 8.83 11.06
C GLY A 220 8.86 8.48 10.26
N LEU A 221 8.75 7.28 9.70
CA LEU A 221 7.61 6.85 8.90
C LEU A 221 7.10 5.49 9.40
N SER A 222 5.97 5.52 10.08
CA SER A 222 5.24 4.34 10.57
C SER A 222 3.87 4.26 9.94
N PHE A 223 3.37 3.04 9.78
CA PHE A 223 2.09 2.75 9.15
C PHE A 223 1.26 1.83 10.02
N ALA A 224 0.00 2.24 10.25
CA ALA A 224 -0.99 1.45 10.98
C ALA A 224 -2.19 1.12 10.10
N VAL A 225 -2.73 -0.09 10.26
CA VAL A 225 -3.99 -0.49 9.64
C VAL A 225 -5.13 0.22 10.37
N PRO A 226 -6.04 0.94 9.67
CA PRO A 226 -7.17 1.60 10.30
C PRO A 226 -8.05 0.64 11.10
N ILE A 227 -8.48 1.04 12.30
CA ILE A 227 -9.21 0.14 13.20
C ILE A 227 -10.54 -0.32 12.61
N ASN A 228 -11.25 0.55 11.86
CA ASN A 228 -12.50 0.18 11.19
C ASN A 228 -12.27 -0.98 10.21
N LEU A 229 -11.17 -0.96 9.47
CA LEU A 229 -10.77 -2.06 8.58
C LEU A 229 -10.39 -3.30 9.39
N ALA A 230 -9.53 -3.16 10.41
CA ALA A 230 -9.07 -4.28 11.25
C ALA A 230 -10.23 -5.02 11.92
N MET A 231 -11.23 -4.30 12.44
CA MET A 231 -12.43 -4.90 13.07
C MET A 231 -13.33 -5.62 12.07
N ARG A 232 -13.49 -5.10 10.84
CA ARG A 232 -14.21 -5.82 9.77
C ARG A 232 -13.52 -7.13 9.40
N ILE A 233 -12.20 -7.10 9.25
CA ILE A 233 -11.39 -8.29 8.98
C ILE A 233 -11.50 -9.29 10.13
N ALA A 234 -11.36 -8.84 11.38
CA ALA A 234 -11.50 -9.69 12.57
C ALA A 234 -12.87 -10.39 12.64
N THR A 235 -13.94 -9.69 12.27
CA THR A 235 -15.29 -10.28 12.22
C THR A 235 -15.37 -11.42 11.21
N GLN A 236 -14.79 -11.27 10.02
CA GLN A 236 -14.75 -12.34 9.01
C GLN A 236 -13.85 -13.50 9.45
N LEU A 237 -12.66 -13.20 10.01
CA LEU A 237 -11.76 -14.23 10.54
C LEU A 237 -12.42 -15.04 11.65
N ARG A 238 -13.15 -14.39 12.56
CA ARG A 238 -13.93 -15.08 13.62
C ARG A 238 -15.01 -15.98 13.04
N ALA A 239 -15.68 -15.57 11.98
CA ALA A 239 -16.78 -16.33 11.39
C ALA A 239 -16.34 -17.55 10.56
N GLY A 240 -15.19 -17.44 9.84
CA GLY A 240 -14.79 -18.48 8.89
C GLY A 240 -13.26 -18.71 8.76
N GLY A 241 -12.44 -18.06 9.59
CA GLY A 241 -10.99 -18.18 9.54
C GLY A 241 -10.31 -17.54 8.33
N THR A 242 -11.10 -17.08 7.36
CA THR A 242 -10.63 -16.48 6.10
C THR A 242 -11.41 -15.22 5.76
N VAL A 243 -10.79 -14.33 4.98
CA VAL A 243 -11.43 -13.09 4.51
C VAL A 243 -11.89 -13.26 3.07
N ARG A 244 -13.19 -13.10 2.85
CA ARG A 244 -13.77 -13.09 1.51
C ARG A 244 -13.78 -11.66 0.98
N ARG A 245 -13.31 -11.48 -0.24
CA ARG A 245 -13.26 -10.17 -0.89
C ARG A 245 -14.02 -10.15 -2.19
N ALA A 246 -14.75 -9.06 -2.38
CA ALA A 246 -15.32 -8.74 -3.66
C ALA A 246 -14.19 -8.37 -4.64
N HIS A 247 -14.10 -9.11 -5.74
CA HIS A 247 -13.11 -8.89 -6.79
C HIS A 247 -13.79 -8.41 -8.06
N LEU A 248 -13.29 -7.33 -8.62
CA LEU A 248 -13.81 -6.75 -9.87
C LEU A 248 -12.95 -7.16 -11.08
N GLY A 249 -11.67 -7.49 -10.87
CA GLY A 249 -10.71 -7.71 -11.95
C GLY A 249 -10.36 -6.42 -12.67
N VAL A 250 -10.12 -5.37 -11.89
CA VAL A 250 -9.74 -4.03 -12.37
C VAL A 250 -8.56 -3.52 -11.56
N GLU A 251 -7.62 -2.91 -12.24
CA GLU A 251 -6.56 -2.12 -11.63
C GLU A 251 -6.94 -0.64 -11.75
N PHE A 252 -6.91 0.06 -10.61
CA PHE A 252 -7.27 1.47 -10.53
C PHE A 252 -6.07 2.33 -10.18
N GLN A 253 -6.16 3.62 -10.53
CA GLN A 253 -5.20 4.66 -10.18
C GLN A 253 -5.92 5.89 -9.64
N GLU A 254 -5.25 6.60 -8.70
CA GLU A 254 -5.72 7.87 -8.17
C GLU A 254 -5.82 8.94 -9.26
N MET A 255 -6.89 9.75 -9.23
CA MET A 255 -7.11 10.84 -10.17
C MET A 255 -6.31 12.09 -9.75
N THR A 256 -5.35 12.50 -10.56
CA THR A 256 -4.62 13.76 -10.38
C THR A 256 -5.23 14.89 -11.19
N PRO A 257 -4.97 16.17 -10.84
CA PRO A 257 -5.44 17.31 -11.64
C PRO A 257 -5.00 17.26 -13.12
N ALA A 258 -3.76 16.82 -13.39
CA ALA A 258 -3.24 16.69 -14.75
C ALA A 258 -3.95 15.57 -15.53
N LEU A 259 -4.24 14.42 -14.87
CA LEU A 259 -5.02 13.34 -15.48
C LEU A 259 -6.47 13.79 -15.75
N ALA A 260 -7.11 14.47 -14.81
CA ALA A 260 -8.46 14.99 -14.98
C ALA A 260 -8.57 15.90 -16.21
N GLN A 261 -7.58 16.79 -16.40
CA GLN A 261 -7.49 17.63 -17.59
C GLN A 261 -7.34 16.80 -18.88
N SER A 262 -6.51 15.75 -18.87
CA SER A 262 -6.25 14.88 -20.03
C SER A 262 -7.50 14.10 -20.46
N PHE A 263 -8.36 13.73 -19.49
CA PHE A 263 -9.62 13.03 -19.74
C PHE A 263 -10.84 13.98 -19.82
N ALA A 264 -10.63 15.30 -19.88
CA ALA A 264 -11.68 16.32 -19.88
C ALA A 264 -12.69 16.15 -18.73
N LEU A 265 -12.22 15.68 -17.57
CA LEU A 265 -13.04 15.53 -16.35
C LEU A 265 -13.14 16.91 -15.66
N PRO A 266 -14.35 17.38 -15.31
CA PRO A 266 -14.53 18.73 -14.75
C PRO A 266 -13.84 18.97 -13.41
N LYS A 267 -13.68 17.92 -12.62
CA LYS A 267 -13.06 17.95 -11.29
C LYS A 267 -12.12 16.76 -11.13
N ALA A 268 -10.94 16.98 -10.55
CA ALA A 268 -10.00 15.89 -10.23
C ALA A 268 -10.56 15.04 -9.07
N SER A 269 -11.44 14.10 -9.39
CA SER A 269 -12.07 13.17 -8.43
C SER A 269 -12.39 11.85 -9.14
N GLY A 270 -12.48 10.76 -8.38
CA GLY A 270 -12.79 9.44 -8.90
C GLY A 270 -11.57 8.52 -8.97
N ALA A 271 -11.80 7.31 -9.45
CA ALA A 271 -10.77 6.28 -9.63
C ALA A 271 -10.63 5.95 -11.13
N LEU A 272 -9.43 6.12 -11.68
CA LEU A 272 -9.14 5.86 -13.09
C LEU A 272 -8.88 4.37 -13.32
N VAL A 273 -9.60 3.77 -14.25
CA VAL A 273 -9.40 2.38 -14.70
C VAL A 273 -8.14 2.29 -15.55
N VAL A 274 -7.13 1.60 -15.04
CA VAL A 274 -5.84 1.39 -15.71
C VAL A 274 -5.85 0.11 -16.54
N ARG A 275 -6.42 -0.96 -15.98
CA ARG A 275 -6.54 -2.26 -16.65
C ARG A 275 -7.83 -2.95 -16.24
N VAL A 276 -8.44 -3.69 -17.18
CA VAL A 276 -9.55 -4.60 -16.93
C VAL A 276 -9.10 -6.00 -17.34
N ASP A 277 -9.16 -6.94 -16.42
CA ASP A 277 -8.75 -8.32 -16.68
C ASP A 277 -9.79 -9.02 -17.56
N ALA A 278 -9.33 -9.71 -18.61
CA ALA A 278 -10.23 -10.45 -19.51
C ALA A 278 -11.04 -11.52 -18.73
N GLY A 279 -12.33 -11.59 -19.00
CA GLY A 279 -13.24 -12.52 -18.32
C GLY A 279 -13.61 -12.15 -16.88
N SER A 280 -13.14 -11.00 -16.38
CA SER A 280 -13.48 -10.50 -15.04
C SER A 280 -14.92 -9.97 -14.95
N PRO A 281 -15.45 -9.79 -13.73
CA PRO A 281 -16.71 -9.08 -13.50
C PRO A 281 -16.78 -7.69 -14.16
N ALA A 282 -15.71 -6.93 -14.11
CA ALA A 282 -15.62 -5.62 -14.73
C ALA A 282 -15.63 -5.71 -16.26
N HIS A 283 -14.93 -6.68 -16.85
CA HIS A 283 -14.98 -6.94 -18.29
C HIS A 283 -16.39 -7.32 -18.74
N ALA A 284 -17.06 -8.23 -18.02
CA ALA A 284 -18.44 -8.64 -18.30
C ALA A 284 -19.43 -7.47 -18.15
N ALA A 285 -19.17 -6.53 -17.24
CA ALA A 285 -19.93 -5.30 -17.03
C ALA A 285 -19.70 -4.25 -18.13
N GLY A 286 -18.69 -4.41 -18.99
CA GLY A 286 -18.33 -3.46 -20.04
C GLY A 286 -17.52 -2.25 -19.55
N LEU A 287 -16.83 -2.38 -18.40
CA LEU A 287 -15.78 -1.44 -18.02
C LEU A 287 -14.61 -1.57 -18.99
N VAL A 288 -14.00 -0.45 -19.31
CA VAL A 288 -12.84 -0.38 -20.21
C VAL A 288 -11.76 0.51 -19.61
N GLN A 289 -10.53 0.30 -20.06
CA GLN A 289 -9.40 1.16 -19.76
C GLN A 289 -9.71 2.62 -20.11
N GLY A 290 -9.34 3.56 -19.23
CA GLY A 290 -9.61 4.98 -19.36
C GLY A 290 -10.99 5.41 -18.83
N ASP A 291 -11.83 4.51 -18.31
CA ASP A 291 -13.01 4.89 -17.53
C ASP A 291 -12.57 5.53 -16.21
N ILE A 292 -13.36 6.47 -15.70
CA ILE A 292 -13.16 7.05 -14.39
C ILE A 292 -14.41 6.79 -13.57
N VAL A 293 -14.29 6.00 -12.49
CA VAL A 293 -15.40 5.73 -11.59
C VAL A 293 -15.64 6.95 -10.72
N THR A 294 -16.82 7.57 -10.84
CA THR A 294 -17.20 8.80 -10.14
C THR A 294 -18.19 8.58 -9.00
N ALA A 295 -18.93 7.46 -9.02
CA ALA A 295 -19.79 7.01 -7.91
C ALA A 295 -19.95 5.49 -7.94
N PHE A 296 -20.17 4.90 -6.76
CA PHE A 296 -20.45 3.48 -6.58
C PHE A 296 -21.68 3.33 -5.67
N ASP A 297 -22.72 2.62 -6.13
CA ASP A 297 -24.03 2.48 -5.49
C ASP A 297 -24.63 3.82 -5.00
N GLY A 298 -24.44 4.87 -5.78
CA GLY A 298 -24.95 6.22 -5.48
C GLY A 298 -24.06 7.03 -4.52
N ILE A 299 -23.02 6.43 -3.95
CA ILE A 299 -22.07 7.13 -3.08
C ILE A 299 -20.95 7.71 -3.95
N PRO A 300 -20.68 9.04 -3.89
CA PRO A 300 -19.60 9.65 -4.66
C PRO A 300 -18.24 9.03 -4.35
N VAL A 301 -17.43 8.85 -5.39
CA VAL A 301 -16.02 8.45 -5.30
C VAL A 301 -15.17 9.70 -5.52
N SER A 302 -14.58 10.22 -4.47
CA SER A 302 -13.70 11.40 -4.53
C SER A 302 -12.25 10.99 -4.73
N ARG A 303 -11.83 9.90 -4.10
CA ARG A 303 -10.48 9.31 -4.14
C ARG A 303 -10.57 7.82 -4.47
N LEU A 304 -9.46 7.25 -4.89
CA LEU A 304 -9.35 5.80 -5.11
C LEU A 304 -9.71 5.00 -3.85
N THR A 305 -9.26 5.46 -2.68
CA THR A 305 -9.54 4.81 -1.40
C THR A 305 -11.02 4.69 -1.09
N ASP A 306 -11.83 5.70 -1.47
CA ASP A 306 -13.29 5.65 -1.30
C ASP A 306 -13.89 4.47 -2.10
N LEU A 307 -13.47 4.28 -3.36
CA LEU A 307 -13.93 3.17 -4.19
C LEU A 307 -13.50 1.81 -3.62
N LEU A 308 -12.22 1.70 -3.23
CA LEU A 308 -11.68 0.44 -2.69
C LEU A 308 -12.40 0.03 -1.40
N GLN A 309 -12.72 0.99 -0.54
CA GLN A 309 -13.51 0.76 0.67
C GLN A 309 -14.93 0.29 0.31
N GLN A 310 -15.63 1.03 -0.57
CA GLN A 310 -16.99 0.71 -0.97
C GLN A 310 -17.10 -0.66 -1.64
N VAL A 311 -16.16 -1.03 -2.51
CA VAL A 311 -16.08 -2.37 -3.12
C VAL A 311 -15.76 -3.42 -2.07
N GLY A 312 -14.82 -3.16 -1.16
CA GLY A 312 -14.44 -4.08 -0.08
C GLY A 312 -15.55 -4.39 0.92
N GLU A 313 -16.58 -3.54 1.00
CA GLU A 313 -17.76 -3.72 1.83
C GLU A 313 -18.85 -4.58 1.15
N ARG A 314 -18.71 -4.90 -0.15
CA ARG A 314 -19.70 -5.70 -0.87
C ARG A 314 -19.51 -7.19 -0.66
N VAL A 315 -20.64 -7.89 -0.65
CA VAL A 315 -20.63 -9.35 -0.66
C VAL A 315 -20.41 -9.81 -2.11
N PRO A 316 -19.47 -10.74 -2.37
CA PRO A 316 -19.31 -11.33 -3.69
C PRO A 316 -20.65 -11.94 -4.19
N GLY A 317 -21.04 -11.59 -5.42
CA GLY A 317 -22.30 -11.99 -6.03
C GLY A 317 -23.39 -10.91 -6.03
N ASP A 318 -23.30 -9.89 -5.17
CA ASP A 318 -24.28 -8.80 -5.15
C ASP A 318 -24.04 -7.83 -6.30
N ARG A 319 -25.12 -7.47 -7.01
CA ARG A 319 -25.05 -6.55 -8.13
C ARG A 319 -24.93 -5.10 -7.65
N SER A 320 -23.88 -4.40 -8.08
CA SER A 320 -23.59 -3.01 -7.73
C SER A 320 -23.64 -2.08 -8.95
N ARG A 321 -24.00 -0.83 -8.71
CA ARG A 321 -24.09 0.21 -9.74
C ARG A 321 -22.85 1.08 -9.70
N MET A 322 -22.15 1.25 -10.84
CA MET A 322 -21.07 2.19 -11.03
C MET A 322 -21.48 3.32 -11.97
N GLU A 323 -21.18 4.55 -11.58
CA GLU A 323 -21.20 5.69 -12.49
C GLU A 323 -19.79 5.96 -12.97
N VAL A 324 -19.61 5.99 -14.29
CA VAL A 324 -18.30 6.16 -14.91
C VAL A 324 -18.30 7.33 -15.88
N TRP A 325 -17.22 8.09 -15.87
CA TRP A 325 -16.94 9.09 -16.90
C TRP A 325 -16.14 8.42 -18.02
N ARG A 326 -16.66 8.47 -19.24
CA ARG A 326 -16.06 7.87 -20.43
C ARG A 326 -16.19 8.82 -21.61
N ARG A 327 -15.05 9.29 -22.17
CA ARG A 327 -14.99 10.15 -23.37
C ARG A 327 -15.91 11.37 -23.27
N GLY A 328 -15.84 12.10 -22.17
CA GLY A 328 -16.60 13.32 -21.96
C GLY A 328 -18.07 13.13 -21.56
N ALA A 329 -18.53 11.91 -21.28
CA ALA A 329 -19.90 11.62 -20.91
C ALA A 329 -19.99 10.69 -19.69
N GLN A 330 -20.96 10.93 -18.82
CA GLN A 330 -21.29 10.04 -17.71
C GLN A 330 -22.09 8.84 -18.21
N ARG A 331 -21.77 7.65 -17.72
CA ARG A 331 -22.46 6.38 -18.02
C ARG A 331 -22.70 5.58 -16.77
N THR A 332 -23.74 4.75 -16.78
CA THR A 332 -24.00 3.78 -15.70
C THR A 332 -23.58 2.39 -16.17
N VAL A 333 -22.80 1.70 -15.34
CA VAL A 333 -22.36 0.32 -15.54
C VAL A 333 -22.81 -0.51 -14.34
N TRP A 334 -23.31 -1.72 -14.59
CA TRP A 334 -23.71 -2.65 -13.54
C TRP A 334 -22.67 -3.77 -13.46
N VAL A 335 -22.08 -3.93 -12.29
CA VAL A 335 -21.07 -4.96 -12.04
C VAL A 335 -21.53 -5.92 -10.94
N THR A 336 -21.21 -7.20 -11.10
CA THR A 336 -21.44 -8.22 -10.07
C THR A 336 -20.08 -8.74 -9.63
N PRO A 337 -19.51 -8.27 -8.51
CA PRO A 337 -18.20 -8.70 -8.04
C PRO A 337 -18.16 -10.21 -7.82
N SER A 338 -17.06 -10.87 -8.18
CA SER A 338 -16.79 -12.27 -7.83
C SER A 338 -15.95 -12.38 -6.56
N GLU A 339 -15.82 -13.59 -6.03
CA GLU A 339 -14.83 -13.86 -4.99
C GLU A 339 -13.42 -13.90 -5.59
N GLU A 340 -12.45 -13.30 -4.91
CA GLU A 340 -11.06 -13.21 -5.37
C GLU A 340 -10.40 -14.60 -5.48
N ARG A 341 -9.73 -14.87 -6.62
CA ARG A 341 -8.95 -16.10 -6.85
C ARG A 341 -7.51 -15.74 -7.15
N THR A 342 -6.56 -16.25 -6.38
CA THR A 342 -5.12 -15.96 -6.51
C THR A 342 -4.45 -16.69 -7.68
N ALA A 343 -3.68 -15.98 -8.52
CA ALA A 343 -2.84 -16.53 -9.59
C ALA A 343 -1.44 -15.85 -9.64
N LYS A 344 -0.40 -16.61 -10.03
CA LYS A 344 1.03 -16.25 -9.98
C LYS A 344 1.64 -16.07 -11.39
N ALA A 345 2.58 -15.15 -11.62
CA ALA A 345 3.19 -14.84 -12.92
C ALA A 345 4.73 -14.73 -12.92
N ALA A 346 5.42 -14.99 -14.09
CA ALA A 346 6.87 -14.98 -14.34
C ALA A 346 7.26 -14.45 -15.74
N PHE A 347 8.52 -13.96 -15.95
CA PHE A 347 8.98 -13.16 -17.12
C PHE A 347 10.26 -13.63 -17.86
N PRO A 348 10.54 -13.16 -19.10
CA PRO A 348 11.84 -12.70 -19.62
C PRO A 348 11.84 -11.60 -20.74
N PRO A 349 13.01 -11.04 -21.21
CA PRO A 349 13.16 -9.74 -21.89
C PRO A 349 13.32 -9.70 -23.43
N ALA A 350 13.32 -8.50 -24.04
CA ALA A 350 13.20 -8.19 -25.47
C ALA A 350 14.12 -7.10 -26.08
N ALA A 351 14.22 -7.00 -27.41
CA ALA A 351 15.11 -6.10 -28.20
C ALA A 351 14.44 -5.30 -29.36
N ALA A 352 15.03 -4.28 -29.79
CA ALA A 352 14.94 -2.95 -30.42
C ALA A 352 14.59 -2.74 -31.94
N PRO A 353 14.23 -1.58 -32.54
CA PRO A 353 14.89 -0.29 -32.76
C PRO A 353 14.08 1.06 -32.73
N GLU A 354 14.70 2.20 -33.04
CA GLU A 354 14.59 3.56 -32.47
C GLU A 354 13.77 4.65 -33.20
N TRP A 355 13.17 5.57 -32.43
CA TRP A 355 12.69 6.90 -32.85
C TRP A 355 12.62 7.87 -31.65
N ASN A 356 12.86 9.19 -31.88
CA ASN A 356 12.82 10.25 -30.87
C ASN A 356 11.74 11.30 -31.20
N ASP A 357 10.93 11.72 -30.21
CA ASP A 357 9.85 12.70 -30.31
C ASP A 357 10.15 14.00 -29.55
N GLY A 358 9.29 14.99 -29.70
CA GLY A 358 9.41 16.27 -28.98
C GLY A 358 9.18 16.20 -27.48
N LEU A 359 8.78 15.05 -26.94
CA LEU A 359 8.64 14.78 -25.52
C LEU A 359 9.92 14.24 -24.89
N GLY A 360 10.90 13.87 -25.72
CA GLY A 360 12.15 13.25 -25.29
C GLY A 360 12.05 11.73 -25.13
N LEU A 361 11.16 11.07 -25.87
CA LEU A 361 11.01 9.62 -25.90
C LEU A 361 11.66 9.04 -27.15
N SER A 362 12.52 8.04 -26.97
CA SER A 362 12.94 7.10 -28.00
C SER A 362 12.16 5.80 -27.83
N LEU A 363 11.36 5.42 -28.83
CA LEU A 363 10.44 4.31 -28.77
C LEU A 363 10.83 3.19 -29.73
N GLY A 364 10.62 1.94 -29.31
CA GLY A 364 10.80 0.75 -30.13
C GLY A 364 9.56 -0.12 -30.17
N GLU A 365 9.31 -0.80 -31.29
CA GLU A 365 8.23 -1.77 -31.40
C GLU A 365 8.57 -3.05 -30.62
N VAL A 366 7.56 -3.70 -30.06
CA VAL A 366 7.67 -4.93 -29.28
C VAL A 366 7.13 -6.09 -30.12
N SER A 367 7.90 -7.19 -30.24
CA SER A 367 7.46 -8.35 -31.01
C SER A 367 6.25 -9.06 -30.39
N ALA A 368 5.47 -9.78 -31.20
CA ALA A 368 4.31 -10.55 -30.70
C ALA A 368 4.69 -11.54 -29.62
N ALA A 369 5.85 -12.20 -29.71
CA ALA A 369 6.35 -13.13 -28.70
C ALA A 369 6.62 -12.44 -27.37
N GLN A 370 7.21 -11.25 -27.42
CA GLN A 370 7.51 -10.44 -26.24
C GLN A 370 6.24 -9.90 -25.56
N LYS A 371 5.25 -9.45 -26.35
CA LYS A 371 3.93 -9.03 -25.82
C LYS A 371 3.23 -10.16 -25.12
N ALA A 372 3.25 -11.37 -25.70
CA ALA A 372 2.66 -12.55 -25.07
C ALA A 372 3.32 -12.88 -23.74
N GLN A 373 4.66 -12.79 -23.64
CA GLN A 373 5.39 -12.98 -22.38
C GLN A 373 5.05 -11.92 -21.34
N LEU A 374 4.90 -10.66 -21.75
CA LEU A 374 4.58 -9.53 -20.90
C LEU A 374 3.07 -9.40 -20.65
N ARG A 375 2.24 -10.28 -21.17
CA ARG A 375 0.76 -10.22 -21.14
C ARG A 375 0.23 -8.87 -21.61
N LEU A 376 0.85 -8.31 -22.63
CA LEU A 376 0.48 -7.06 -23.26
C LEU A 376 -0.27 -7.33 -24.56
N ASP A 377 -1.43 -6.70 -24.74
CA ASP A 377 -2.15 -6.69 -26.02
C ASP A 377 -1.55 -5.67 -27.00
N SER A 378 -0.91 -4.62 -26.46
CA SER A 378 -0.29 -3.52 -27.23
C SER A 378 0.87 -2.93 -26.41
N GLY A 379 1.79 -2.21 -27.05
CA GLY A 379 2.82 -1.45 -26.36
C GLY A 379 4.07 -1.19 -27.19
N LEU A 380 4.74 -0.08 -26.84
CA LEU A 380 6.01 0.39 -27.38
C LEU A 380 7.04 0.42 -26.24
N LEU A 381 8.22 -0.13 -26.47
CA LEU A 381 9.32 -0.08 -25.50
C LEU A 381 9.94 1.33 -25.48
N VAL A 382 10.04 1.93 -24.31
CA VAL A 382 10.84 3.14 -24.08
C VAL A 382 12.30 2.75 -23.99
N ARG A 383 13.10 3.14 -24.96
CA ARG A 383 14.53 2.90 -25.02
C ARG A 383 15.31 3.97 -24.29
N GLU A 384 14.87 5.21 -24.46
CA GLU A 384 15.42 6.36 -23.80
C GLU A 384 14.30 7.35 -23.46
N ALA A 385 14.38 7.96 -22.29
CA ALA A 385 13.54 9.05 -21.86
C ALA A 385 14.40 10.22 -21.42
N THR A 386 14.21 11.37 -22.05
CA THR A 386 14.88 12.63 -21.75
C THR A 386 13.85 13.76 -21.64
N GLY A 387 14.26 14.97 -21.32
CA GLY A 387 13.38 16.12 -21.30
C GLY A 387 12.11 15.92 -20.47
N LEU A 388 10.96 16.29 -21.05
CA LEU A 388 9.66 16.28 -20.38
C LEU A 388 9.20 14.88 -19.94
N ALA A 389 9.41 13.85 -20.74
CA ALA A 389 9.03 12.49 -20.39
C ALA A 389 9.79 12.00 -19.16
N ARG A 390 11.09 12.32 -19.07
CA ARG A 390 11.92 11.94 -17.94
C ARG A 390 11.55 12.71 -16.66
N SER A 391 11.23 14.01 -16.76
CA SER A 391 10.81 14.82 -15.60
C SER A 391 9.50 14.32 -15.00
N GLU A 392 8.61 13.76 -15.81
CA GLU A 392 7.36 13.13 -15.37
C GLU A 392 7.53 11.64 -14.94
N GLY A 393 8.77 11.18 -14.87
CA GLY A 393 9.10 9.87 -14.31
C GLY A 393 9.11 8.70 -15.28
N ILE A 394 8.96 8.91 -16.59
CA ILE A 394 9.14 7.85 -17.61
C ILE A 394 10.64 7.52 -17.74
N ARG A 395 10.97 6.23 -17.87
CA ARG A 395 12.35 5.73 -17.89
C ARG A 395 12.56 4.75 -19.05
N ALA A 396 13.83 4.57 -19.44
CA ALA A 396 14.22 3.47 -20.32
C ALA A 396 13.84 2.13 -19.70
N GLY A 397 13.30 1.21 -20.51
CA GLY A 397 12.75 -0.07 -20.06
C GLY A 397 11.24 -0.06 -19.78
N ASP A 398 10.60 1.09 -19.70
CA ASP A 398 9.15 1.19 -19.63
C ASP A 398 8.48 0.79 -20.96
N PHE A 399 7.20 0.44 -20.91
CA PHE A 399 6.40 0.20 -22.11
C PHE A 399 5.22 1.17 -22.14
N ILE A 400 5.07 1.94 -23.23
CA ILE A 400 3.90 2.79 -23.45
C ILE A 400 2.82 1.97 -24.14
N VAL A 401 1.73 1.69 -23.45
CA VAL A 401 0.63 0.82 -23.88
C VAL A 401 -0.48 1.59 -24.57
N ALA A 402 -0.74 2.83 -24.10
CA ALA A 402 -1.78 3.70 -24.66
C ALA A 402 -1.44 5.18 -24.52
N VAL A 403 -2.08 6.00 -25.35
CA VAL A 403 -2.12 7.47 -25.28
C VAL A 403 -3.58 7.85 -24.99
N ASN A 404 -3.86 8.40 -23.80
CA ASN A 404 -5.20 8.53 -23.25
C ASN A 404 -5.93 7.16 -23.30
N ASP A 405 -7.04 7.05 -24.01
CA ASP A 405 -7.83 5.84 -24.21
C ASP A 405 -7.48 5.05 -25.49
N LEU A 406 -6.47 5.49 -26.26
CA LEU A 406 -6.07 4.88 -27.52
C LEU A 406 -4.86 3.97 -27.31
N ARG A 407 -5.04 2.66 -27.51
CA ARG A 407 -3.93 1.70 -27.50
C ARG A 407 -2.98 1.95 -28.66
N VAL A 408 -1.67 1.82 -28.38
CA VAL A 408 -0.61 2.03 -29.37
C VAL A 408 0.28 0.80 -29.45
N ASP A 409 0.55 0.37 -30.67
CA ASP A 409 1.30 -0.84 -31.00
C ASP A 409 2.45 -0.59 -31.97
N ARG A 410 2.38 0.55 -32.67
CA ARG A 410 3.39 1.03 -33.61
C ARG A 410 3.73 2.48 -33.30
N VAL A 411 4.97 2.86 -33.59
CA VAL A 411 5.46 4.22 -33.37
C VAL A 411 4.62 5.25 -34.14
N GLU A 412 4.14 4.90 -35.34
CA GLU A 412 3.26 5.76 -36.15
C GLU A 412 1.90 6.02 -35.52
N GLN A 413 1.33 5.01 -34.85
CA GLN A 413 0.07 5.18 -34.08
C GLN A 413 0.26 6.14 -32.91
N PHE A 414 1.38 6.02 -32.19
CA PHE A 414 1.76 6.94 -31.12
C PHE A 414 1.87 8.38 -31.62
N LYS A 415 2.60 8.59 -32.72
CA LYS A 415 2.73 9.90 -33.39
C LYS A 415 1.38 10.49 -33.76
N GLN A 416 0.53 9.67 -34.39
CA GLN A 416 -0.82 10.10 -34.81
C GLN A 416 -1.70 10.44 -33.61
N ALA A 417 -1.63 9.66 -32.53
CA ALA A 417 -2.38 9.94 -31.32
C ALA A 417 -1.96 11.29 -30.72
N LEU A 418 -0.67 11.55 -30.61
CA LEU A 418 -0.14 12.85 -30.14
C LEU A 418 -0.48 13.99 -31.04
N SER A 419 -0.45 13.81 -32.40
CA SER A 419 -0.71 14.89 -33.37
C SER A 419 -2.16 15.39 -33.33
N ARG A 420 -3.10 14.57 -32.87
CA ARG A 420 -4.53 14.93 -32.76
C ARG A 420 -4.84 15.71 -31.49
N LEU A 421 -3.91 15.75 -30.53
CA LEU A 421 -4.09 16.43 -29.26
C LEU A 421 -3.72 17.92 -29.41
N PRO A 422 -4.50 18.84 -28.80
CA PRO A 422 -4.16 20.26 -28.77
C PRO A 422 -2.82 20.48 -28.02
N ALA A 423 -1.99 21.39 -28.52
CA ALA A 423 -0.82 21.87 -27.80
C ALA A 423 -1.23 22.62 -26.52
N GLY A 424 -0.33 22.70 -25.53
CA GLY A 424 -0.60 23.35 -24.24
C GLY A 424 -1.55 22.55 -23.33
N ARG A 425 -1.63 21.22 -23.48
CA ARG A 425 -2.43 20.33 -22.62
C ARG A 425 -1.61 19.12 -22.17
N SER A 426 -2.04 18.53 -21.05
CA SER A 426 -1.50 17.25 -20.61
C SER A 426 -2.06 16.09 -21.45
N VAL A 427 -1.20 15.14 -21.77
CA VAL A 427 -1.56 13.83 -22.33
C VAL A 427 -1.32 12.75 -21.27
N ALA A 428 -2.22 11.81 -21.15
CA ALA A 428 -2.06 10.67 -20.26
C ALA A 428 -1.43 9.51 -21.06
N LEU A 429 -0.20 9.12 -20.72
CA LEU A 429 0.47 7.96 -21.26
C LEU A 429 0.29 6.79 -20.32
N LEU A 430 -0.32 5.68 -20.77
CA LEU A 430 -0.37 4.45 -19.97
C LEU A 430 0.98 3.75 -20.09
N VAL A 431 1.71 3.72 -19.00
CA VAL A 431 3.06 3.16 -18.91
C VAL A 431 3.03 1.88 -18.09
N MET A 432 3.67 0.83 -18.58
CA MET A 432 3.93 -0.38 -17.82
C MET A 432 5.40 -0.41 -17.39
N ARG A 433 5.63 -0.59 -16.10
CA ARG A 433 6.94 -0.80 -15.47
C ARG A 433 6.82 -1.93 -14.45
N ASP A 434 7.76 -2.86 -14.40
CA ASP A 434 7.78 -3.99 -13.45
C ASP A 434 6.41 -4.70 -13.34
N MET A 435 5.76 -4.93 -14.49
CA MET A 435 4.43 -5.52 -14.64
C MET A 435 3.27 -4.72 -14.02
N ARG A 436 3.48 -3.49 -13.66
CA ARG A 436 2.44 -2.58 -13.17
C ARG A 436 2.14 -1.54 -14.23
N LEU A 437 0.86 -1.27 -14.42
CA LEU A 437 0.36 -0.23 -15.30
C LEU A 437 0.05 1.03 -14.47
N ALA A 438 0.44 2.18 -15.00
CA ALA A 438 0.08 3.47 -14.43
C ALA A 438 -0.04 4.53 -15.53
N TYR A 439 -0.99 5.45 -15.39
CA TYR A 439 -1.03 6.62 -16.24
C TYR A 439 -0.06 7.68 -15.74
N VAL A 440 0.78 8.17 -16.66
CA VAL A 440 1.69 9.30 -16.46
C VAL A 440 1.18 10.47 -17.30
N ALA A 441 0.89 11.60 -16.65
CA ALA A 441 0.49 12.82 -17.37
C ALA A 441 1.73 13.57 -17.82
N VAL A 442 1.88 13.78 -19.12
CA VAL A 442 2.99 14.54 -19.72
C VAL A 442 2.45 15.80 -20.39
N TRP A 443 3.06 16.94 -20.11
CA TRP A 443 2.66 18.22 -20.71
C TRP A 443 3.11 18.32 -22.16
N LEU A 444 2.19 18.66 -23.10
CA LEU A 444 2.53 18.92 -24.49
C LEU A 444 2.89 20.39 -24.65
N PRO A 445 4.12 20.75 -25.04
CA PRO A 445 4.52 22.14 -25.20
C PRO A 445 3.72 22.81 -26.33
N GLU A 446 3.51 24.15 -26.25
CA GLU A 446 2.76 24.93 -27.22
C GLU A 446 3.45 24.97 -28.60
N GLN A 447 4.79 24.91 -28.62
CA GLN A 447 5.57 24.78 -29.86
C GLN A 447 6.16 23.37 -29.94
N ARG A 448 5.72 22.59 -30.92
CA ARG A 448 6.37 21.32 -31.25
C ARG A 448 7.69 21.64 -31.97
N PRO A 449 8.85 21.13 -31.51
CA PRO A 449 10.09 21.28 -32.23
C PRO A 449 9.94 20.58 -33.60
N THR A 450 9.86 21.35 -34.67
CA THR A 450 9.97 20.85 -36.04
C THR A 450 11.40 20.30 -36.19
N GLY A 451 11.52 18.99 -36.36
CA GLY A 451 12.79 18.27 -36.39
C GLY A 451 13.76 18.84 -37.43
N ARG A 452 14.75 19.57 -36.95
CA ARG A 452 16.12 19.69 -37.45
C ARG A 452 16.96 20.25 -36.30
N ALA A 453 17.67 19.39 -35.62
CA ALA A 453 18.72 19.81 -34.70
C ALA A 453 19.88 20.39 -35.51
N SER A 454 19.94 21.73 -35.66
CA SER A 454 21.16 22.39 -36.04
C SER A 454 22.08 22.41 -34.80
N PHE A 455 23.13 21.62 -34.87
CA PHE A 455 24.22 21.69 -33.91
C PHE A 455 24.86 23.10 -33.99
N LEU A 456 24.54 23.96 -33.05
CA LEU A 456 25.32 25.14 -32.75
C LEU A 456 26.65 24.69 -32.16
N ARG A 457 27.71 24.78 -32.98
CA ARG A 457 29.11 24.66 -32.54
C ARG A 457 29.34 25.70 -31.42
N ALA A 458 29.83 25.22 -30.28
CA ALA A 458 30.37 26.10 -29.27
C ALA A 458 31.54 26.91 -29.82
N PRO A 459 31.65 28.22 -29.51
CA PRO A 459 32.78 29.02 -29.95
C PRO A 459 34.04 28.58 -29.19
N THR A 460 35.08 28.34 -29.95
CA THR A 460 36.45 28.10 -29.47
C THR A 460 36.94 29.30 -28.64
N PRO A 461 37.58 29.14 -27.48
CA PRO A 461 38.15 30.25 -26.75
C PRO A 461 39.41 30.75 -27.47
N THR A 462 39.38 32.01 -27.93
CA THR A 462 40.52 32.75 -28.43
C THR A 462 41.51 33.03 -27.30
N ARG A 463 42.72 32.50 -27.41
CA ARG A 463 43.88 33.02 -26.64
C ARG A 463 44.19 34.47 -27.06
N ALA A 464 44.18 35.36 -26.11
CA ALA A 464 44.77 36.69 -26.24
C ALA A 464 46.23 36.68 -25.80
N PRO A 465 47.06 37.64 -26.29
CA PRO A 465 48.53 37.60 -26.27
C PRO A 465 49.15 37.78 -24.88
#